data_1874294e6ca28bca940a3dc57966dd76
#
_entry.id   1874294e6ca28bca940a3dc57966dd76
#
_cell.length_a   1.000
_cell.length_b   1.000
_cell.length_c   1.000
_cell.angle_alpha   90.00
_cell.angle_beta   90.00
_cell.angle_gamma   90.00
#
_symmetry.space_group_name_H-M   'P 1'
#
loop_
_entity.id
_entity.type
_entity.pdbx_description
1 polymer ?
#
loop_
_entity_poly.entity_id
_entity_poly.type
_entity_poly.pdbx_seq_one_letter_code
_entity_poly.pdbx_strand_id
1 'polypeptide(L)'
;MQFADPKNDLAFKKIFGNEGKKEILISLLNAILDFKGNMTIVDLHIVNPYQVPKIPDLKETILDIKAKNKNGDEFIVEMQKKHLGDFAKRSLYYTSKAYVSQLSSGADYSKLNKVYFIGIVDFTMFEGDEFISRHLILNKETLKQDLSDFEFTFIELKKFNKELDELQTLLEKWIYFIKNANNLTIIPSQFYDIVEFKEAFDIATQTTWDKKEMEVYEYMALKAFDEINATRTAINTAKEEGREEGREEGREEGREEGREEGREEERKKLIINAYKNGMPTHMIATFVDMDEKEVMLFLKENQNELLQ
;
A
#
# COMPACT_ATOMS: atom_id res chain seq x y z
N MET A 1 -7.24 -12.99 29.76
CA MET A 1 -5.95 -13.29 29.14
C MET A 1 -5.60 -12.14 28.22
N GLN A 2 -4.33 -11.90 27.95
CA GLN A 2 -3.92 -10.91 26.96
C GLN A 2 -3.19 -11.65 25.85
N PHE A 3 -3.70 -11.52 24.62
CA PHE A 3 -3.07 -12.13 23.45
C PHE A 3 -2.14 -11.13 22.77
N ALA A 4 -1.03 -11.61 22.25
CA ALA A 4 -0.14 -10.82 21.41
C ALA A 4 -0.82 -10.47 20.09
N ASP A 5 -0.47 -9.31 19.51
CA ASP A 5 -0.95 -8.91 18.18
C ASP A 5 -0.30 -9.79 17.10
N PRO A 6 -1.04 -10.66 16.41
CA PRO A 6 -0.46 -11.52 15.37
C PRO A 6 0.15 -10.75 14.20
N LYS A 7 -0.17 -9.45 14.06
CA LYS A 7 0.44 -8.57 13.06
C LYS A 7 1.84 -8.07 13.47
N ASN A 8 2.27 -8.33 14.70
CA ASN A 8 3.64 -8.07 15.12
C ASN A 8 4.57 -9.15 14.55
N ASP A 9 5.71 -8.76 14.01
CA ASP A 9 6.67 -9.65 13.34
C ASP A 9 7.11 -10.84 14.22
N LEU A 10 7.42 -10.59 15.50
CA LEU A 10 7.79 -11.65 16.44
C LEU A 10 6.61 -12.60 16.70
N ALA A 11 5.42 -12.04 16.96
CA ALA A 11 4.22 -12.83 17.24
C ALA A 11 3.82 -13.66 16.00
N PHE A 12 3.86 -13.07 14.81
CA PHE A 12 3.57 -13.76 13.57
C PHE A 12 4.48 -14.97 13.35
N LYS A 13 5.80 -14.77 13.47
CA LYS A 13 6.78 -15.83 13.34
C LYS A 13 6.64 -16.90 14.43
N LYS A 14 6.32 -16.51 15.66
CA LYS A 14 6.14 -17.44 16.78
C LYS A 14 4.88 -18.31 16.61
N ILE A 15 3.79 -17.75 16.07
CA ILE A 15 2.53 -18.47 15.84
C ILE A 15 2.61 -19.34 14.61
N PHE A 16 3.01 -18.78 13.44
CA PHE A 16 2.94 -19.44 12.15
C PHE A 16 4.27 -20.02 11.67
N GLY A 17 5.39 -19.58 12.22
CA GLY A 17 6.74 -20.04 11.87
C GLY A 17 7.31 -21.12 12.80
N ASN A 18 6.47 -21.79 13.58
CA ASN A 18 6.88 -22.81 14.55
C ASN A 18 6.85 -24.21 13.92
N GLU A 19 8.02 -24.81 13.68
CA GLU A 19 8.12 -26.19 13.13
C GLU A 19 7.45 -27.23 14.02
N GLY A 20 7.45 -27.05 15.35
CA GLY A 20 6.78 -27.93 16.30
C GLY A 20 5.25 -27.82 16.30
N LYS A 21 4.69 -26.82 15.62
CA LYS A 21 3.25 -26.51 15.49
C LYS A 21 2.90 -26.11 14.04
N LYS A 22 3.53 -26.76 13.08
CA LYS A 22 3.37 -26.48 11.65
C LYS A 22 1.95 -26.69 11.13
N GLU A 23 1.11 -27.43 11.85
CA GLU A 23 -0.31 -27.63 11.56
C GLU A 23 -1.07 -26.31 11.51
N ILE A 24 -0.66 -25.31 12.30
CA ILE A 24 -1.20 -23.95 12.27
C ILE A 24 -0.96 -23.29 10.91
N LEU A 25 0.29 -23.36 10.41
CA LEU A 25 0.64 -22.83 9.10
C LEU A 25 -0.04 -23.60 7.97
N ILE A 26 -0.10 -24.94 8.07
CA ILE A 26 -0.80 -25.79 7.08
C ILE A 26 -2.28 -25.41 6.98
N SER A 27 -2.95 -25.24 8.12
CA SER A 27 -4.36 -24.83 8.18
C SER A 27 -4.57 -23.46 7.54
N LEU A 28 -3.71 -22.48 7.85
CA LEU A 28 -3.75 -21.14 7.26
C LEU A 28 -3.55 -21.18 5.74
N LEU A 29 -2.52 -21.88 5.26
CA LEU A 29 -2.21 -21.96 3.83
C LEU A 29 -3.32 -22.66 3.03
N ASN A 30 -3.84 -23.78 3.50
CA ASN A 30 -4.95 -24.46 2.86
C ASN A 30 -6.20 -23.58 2.77
N ALA A 31 -6.48 -22.80 3.82
CA ALA A 31 -7.61 -21.88 3.83
C ALA A 31 -7.42 -20.71 2.84
N ILE A 32 -6.22 -20.12 2.77
CA ILE A 32 -5.91 -18.99 1.88
C ILE A 32 -5.90 -19.40 0.41
N LEU A 33 -5.25 -20.53 0.11
CA LEU A 33 -5.09 -21.03 -1.26
C LEU A 33 -6.29 -21.81 -1.76
N ASP A 34 -7.29 -22.04 -0.90
CA ASP A 34 -8.50 -22.86 -1.16
C ASP A 34 -8.14 -24.27 -1.69
N PHE A 35 -7.08 -24.87 -1.16
CA PHE A 35 -6.60 -26.18 -1.57
C PHE A 35 -7.52 -27.29 -1.07
N LYS A 36 -7.96 -28.15 -1.99
CA LYS A 36 -8.87 -29.26 -1.73
C LYS A 36 -8.40 -30.55 -2.39
N GLY A 37 -8.79 -31.68 -1.84
CA GLY A 37 -8.45 -32.99 -2.39
C GLY A 37 -6.94 -33.19 -2.50
N ASN A 38 -6.46 -33.52 -3.69
CA ASN A 38 -5.03 -33.80 -3.93
C ASN A 38 -4.11 -32.59 -3.82
N MET A 39 -4.67 -31.37 -3.83
CA MET A 39 -3.89 -30.14 -3.64
C MET A 39 -3.68 -29.80 -2.18
N THR A 40 -4.44 -30.39 -1.25
CA THR A 40 -4.34 -30.11 0.17
C THR A 40 -2.93 -30.35 0.69
N ILE A 41 -2.36 -29.33 1.33
CA ILE A 41 -1.09 -29.46 2.03
C ILE A 41 -1.32 -30.31 3.27
N VAL A 42 -0.74 -31.50 3.31
CA VAL A 42 -0.83 -32.43 4.45
C VAL A 42 0.42 -32.38 5.33
N ASP A 43 1.53 -31.90 4.79
CA ASP A 43 2.79 -31.74 5.49
C ASP A 43 3.67 -30.70 4.81
N LEU A 44 4.47 -29.99 5.60
CA LEU A 44 5.47 -29.03 5.14
C LEU A 44 6.64 -28.96 6.12
N HIS A 45 7.71 -28.34 5.69
CA HIS A 45 8.86 -27.97 6.54
C HIS A 45 9.08 -26.47 6.46
N ILE A 46 9.23 -25.82 7.61
CA ILE A 46 9.61 -24.41 7.69
C ILE A 46 11.12 -24.35 7.44
N VAL A 47 11.50 -23.61 6.40
CA VAL A 47 12.90 -23.51 5.96
C VAL A 47 13.49 -22.17 6.39
N ASN A 48 14.82 -22.06 6.35
CA ASN A 48 15.49 -20.81 6.69
C ASN A 48 14.96 -19.65 5.84
N PRO A 49 14.39 -18.59 6.45
CA PRO A 49 13.82 -17.44 5.74
C PRO A 49 14.89 -16.52 5.13
N TYR A 50 16.17 -16.70 5.48
CA TYR A 50 17.26 -15.89 4.93
C TYR A 50 17.55 -16.30 3.49
N GLN A 51 17.35 -15.36 2.57
CA GLN A 51 17.72 -15.52 1.18
C GLN A 51 19.08 -14.85 0.93
N VAL A 52 20.16 -15.58 1.25
CA VAL A 52 21.54 -15.11 1.02
C VAL A 52 21.79 -15.04 -0.49
N PRO A 53 22.25 -13.91 -1.02
CA PRO A 53 22.59 -13.83 -2.43
C PRO A 53 23.83 -14.69 -2.75
N LYS A 54 23.82 -15.36 -3.90
CA LYS A 54 24.97 -16.10 -4.40
C LYS A 54 26.12 -15.18 -4.88
N ILE A 55 25.83 -13.89 -5.05
CA ILE A 55 26.78 -12.85 -5.47
C ILE A 55 26.79 -11.78 -4.39
N PRO A 56 27.97 -11.34 -3.90
CA PRO A 56 28.08 -10.42 -2.74
C PRO A 56 27.34 -9.09 -2.88
N ASP A 57 27.19 -8.57 -4.09
CA ASP A 57 26.59 -7.25 -4.36
C ASP A 57 25.05 -7.26 -4.46
N LEU A 58 24.41 -8.43 -4.34
CA LEU A 58 22.96 -8.54 -4.38
C LEU A 58 22.34 -8.31 -3.00
N LYS A 59 21.17 -7.67 -2.98
CA LYS A 59 20.42 -7.36 -1.75
C LYS A 59 20.07 -8.64 -0.99
N GLU A 60 20.45 -8.72 0.27
CA GLU A 60 19.94 -9.73 1.20
C GLU A 60 18.45 -9.52 1.44
N THR A 61 17.73 -10.62 1.60
CA THR A 61 16.32 -10.59 1.96
C THR A 61 16.04 -11.56 3.09
N ILE A 62 15.27 -11.10 4.06
CA ILE A 62 14.77 -11.92 5.16
C ILE A 62 13.27 -11.97 4.99
N LEU A 63 12.72 -13.17 4.84
CA LEU A 63 11.30 -13.42 4.75
C LEU A 63 10.73 -13.63 6.16
N ASP A 64 9.41 -13.39 6.33
CA ASP A 64 8.81 -13.71 7.61
C ASP A 64 8.72 -15.22 7.80
N ILE A 65 8.11 -15.92 6.85
CA ILE A 65 8.05 -17.38 6.85
C ILE A 65 8.34 -17.89 5.45
N LYS A 66 9.16 -18.91 5.37
CA LYS A 66 9.38 -19.73 4.18
C LYS A 66 9.14 -21.18 4.52
N ALA A 67 8.32 -21.88 3.73
CA ALA A 67 8.02 -23.28 3.93
C ALA A 67 8.10 -24.05 2.60
N LYS A 68 8.24 -25.37 2.68
CA LYS A 68 8.31 -26.28 1.54
C LYS A 68 7.50 -27.54 1.80
N ASN A 69 6.64 -27.90 0.87
CA ASN A 69 5.88 -29.15 0.97
C ASN A 69 6.67 -30.35 0.42
N LYS A 70 6.09 -31.55 0.51
CA LYS A 70 6.70 -32.80 0.02
C LYS A 70 6.93 -32.83 -1.50
N ASN A 71 6.12 -32.09 -2.27
CA ASN A 71 6.26 -32.01 -3.72
C ASN A 71 7.39 -31.07 -4.14
N GLY A 72 7.93 -30.30 -3.21
CA GLY A 72 8.98 -29.32 -3.45
C GLY A 72 8.45 -27.88 -3.67
N ASP A 73 7.13 -27.67 -3.68
CA ASP A 73 6.56 -26.34 -3.82
C ASP A 73 6.95 -25.47 -2.61
N GLU A 74 7.28 -24.23 -2.86
CA GLU A 74 7.70 -23.27 -1.84
C GLU A 74 6.58 -22.26 -1.54
N PHE A 75 6.41 -21.95 -0.26
CA PHE A 75 5.44 -21.00 0.26
C PHE A 75 6.19 -19.88 0.97
N ILE A 76 5.93 -18.65 0.57
CA ILE A 76 6.42 -17.43 1.22
C ILE A 76 5.20 -16.75 1.83
N VAL A 77 5.25 -16.52 3.14
CA VAL A 77 4.20 -15.78 3.85
C VAL A 77 4.83 -14.55 4.48
N GLU A 78 4.30 -13.38 4.12
CA GLU A 78 4.76 -12.07 4.59
C GLU A 78 3.62 -11.35 5.30
N MET A 79 3.88 -10.87 6.52
CA MET A 79 2.98 -9.99 7.27
C MET A 79 3.50 -8.56 7.20
N GLN A 80 2.75 -7.66 6.54
CA GLN A 80 3.18 -6.27 6.38
C GLN A 80 2.20 -5.31 7.03
N LYS A 81 2.61 -4.70 8.12
CA LYS A 81 1.76 -3.78 8.90
C LYS A 81 1.66 -2.37 8.31
N LYS A 82 2.66 -1.94 7.53
CA LYS A 82 2.77 -0.59 6.99
C LYS A 82 2.95 -0.60 5.48
N HIS A 83 2.36 0.38 4.83
CA HIS A 83 2.60 0.64 3.41
C HIS A 83 3.97 1.32 3.25
N LEU A 84 5.02 0.51 3.18
CA LEU A 84 6.38 0.97 2.89
C LEU A 84 6.65 0.88 1.39
N GLY A 85 5.94 1.63 0.55
CA GLY A 85 6.08 1.67 -0.91
C GLY A 85 6.48 0.33 -1.59
N ASP A 86 6.14 0.15 -2.84
CA ASP A 86 6.64 -0.95 -3.69
C ASP A 86 6.50 -2.39 -3.15
N PHE A 87 5.53 -2.68 -2.22
CA PHE A 87 5.36 -4.04 -1.70
C PHE A 87 5.05 -5.05 -2.83
N ALA A 88 4.30 -4.64 -3.86
CA ALA A 88 4.06 -5.46 -5.05
C ALA A 88 5.36 -5.81 -5.78
N LYS A 89 6.29 -4.86 -5.93
CA LYS A 89 7.61 -5.14 -6.53
C LYS A 89 8.46 -6.04 -5.64
N ARG A 90 8.39 -5.85 -4.32
CA ARG A 90 9.10 -6.72 -3.37
C ARG A 90 8.58 -8.16 -3.43
N SER A 91 7.28 -8.37 -3.52
CA SER A 91 6.70 -9.71 -3.64
C SER A 91 7.22 -10.43 -4.89
N LEU A 92 7.25 -9.75 -6.04
CA LEU A 92 7.84 -10.30 -7.27
C LEU A 92 9.33 -10.63 -7.09
N TYR A 93 10.10 -9.73 -6.48
CA TYR A 93 11.52 -9.94 -6.24
C TYR A 93 11.78 -11.14 -5.31
N TYR A 94 11.04 -11.26 -4.20
CA TYR A 94 11.18 -12.36 -3.24
C TYR A 94 10.84 -13.70 -3.87
N THR A 95 9.75 -13.76 -4.63
CA THR A 95 9.30 -14.95 -5.33
C THR A 95 10.31 -15.39 -6.40
N SER A 96 10.80 -14.44 -7.22
CA SER A 96 11.82 -14.72 -8.23
C SER A 96 13.11 -15.21 -7.60
N LYS A 97 13.55 -14.62 -6.49
CA LYS A 97 14.75 -15.03 -5.77
C LYS A 97 14.60 -16.43 -5.16
N ALA A 98 13.44 -16.76 -4.60
CA ALA A 98 13.13 -18.10 -4.12
C ALA A 98 13.18 -19.12 -5.27
N TYR A 99 12.57 -18.81 -6.41
CA TYR A 99 12.53 -19.67 -7.59
C TYR A 99 13.94 -19.93 -8.14
N VAL A 100 14.74 -18.90 -8.36
CA VAL A 100 16.12 -19.03 -8.85
C VAL A 100 17.01 -19.79 -7.86
N SER A 101 16.77 -19.67 -6.56
CA SER A 101 17.56 -20.34 -5.52
C SER A 101 17.38 -21.86 -5.50
N GLN A 102 16.34 -22.38 -6.14
CA GLN A 102 16.08 -23.84 -6.21
C GLN A 102 17.12 -24.58 -7.06
N LEU A 103 17.77 -23.89 -8.00
CA LEU A 103 18.74 -24.50 -8.89
C LEU A 103 20.18 -24.12 -8.53
N SER A 104 21.07 -25.10 -8.61
CA SER A 104 22.51 -24.88 -8.68
C SER A 104 22.99 -24.79 -10.15
N SER A 105 24.20 -24.30 -10.34
CA SER A 105 24.80 -24.22 -11.69
C SER A 105 24.80 -25.57 -12.39
N GLY A 106 24.27 -25.63 -13.61
CA GLY A 106 24.19 -26.84 -14.42
C GLY A 106 23.03 -27.79 -14.09
N ALA A 107 22.14 -27.41 -13.14
CA ALA A 107 20.95 -28.23 -12.86
C ALA A 107 19.86 -28.05 -13.92
N ASP A 108 19.05 -29.09 -14.11
CA ASP A 108 17.94 -29.11 -15.06
C ASP A 108 16.79 -28.26 -14.58
N TYR A 109 16.19 -27.45 -15.46
CA TYR A 109 15.02 -26.60 -15.17
C TYR A 109 13.78 -27.39 -14.78
N SER A 110 13.67 -28.67 -15.16
CA SER A 110 12.57 -29.56 -14.75
C SER A 110 12.47 -29.78 -13.24
N LYS A 111 13.53 -29.41 -12.48
CA LYS A 111 13.57 -29.48 -11.01
C LYS A 111 13.02 -28.24 -10.32
N LEU A 112 12.64 -27.22 -11.08
CA LEU A 112 11.98 -26.05 -10.52
C LEU A 112 10.56 -26.40 -10.07
N ASN A 113 10.20 -25.93 -8.90
CA ASN A 113 8.87 -26.12 -8.31
C ASN A 113 8.18 -24.78 -8.15
N LYS A 114 6.87 -24.82 -8.02
CA LYS A 114 6.04 -23.64 -7.81
C LYS A 114 6.47 -22.85 -6.59
N VAL A 115 6.29 -21.53 -6.67
CA VAL A 115 6.43 -20.62 -5.54
C VAL A 115 5.11 -19.87 -5.35
N TYR A 116 4.51 -20.07 -4.19
CA TYR A 116 3.31 -19.37 -3.74
C TYR A 116 3.73 -18.23 -2.83
N PHE A 117 3.36 -17.01 -3.18
CA PHE A 117 3.55 -15.85 -2.34
C PHE A 117 2.24 -15.43 -1.69
N ILE A 118 2.22 -15.31 -0.38
CA ILE A 118 1.09 -14.88 0.41
C ILE A 118 1.48 -13.59 1.15
N GLY A 119 0.90 -12.47 0.76
CA GLY A 119 1.06 -11.18 1.43
C GLY A 119 -0.15 -10.84 2.28
N ILE A 120 0.00 -10.79 3.60
CA ILE A 120 -1.04 -10.34 4.53
C ILE A 120 -0.70 -8.90 4.91
N VAL A 121 -1.56 -7.94 4.54
CA VAL A 121 -1.26 -6.52 4.71
C VAL A 121 -2.31 -5.82 5.57
N ASP A 122 -1.87 -4.94 6.49
CA ASP A 122 -2.76 -4.11 7.33
C ASP A 122 -2.94 -2.70 6.73
N PHE A 123 -3.05 -2.65 5.39
CA PHE A 123 -3.34 -1.43 4.63
C PHE A 123 -4.07 -1.80 3.32
N THR A 124 -4.63 -0.79 2.65
CA THR A 124 -5.24 -0.97 1.31
C THR A 124 -4.14 -0.92 0.26
N MET A 125 -4.08 -1.93 -0.60
CA MET A 125 -3.06 -2.11 -1.63
C MET A 125 -3.61 -2.01 -3.04
N PHE A 126 -4.77 -2.62 -3.29
CA PHE A 126 -5.42 -2.68 -4.60
C PHE A 126 -6.76 -1.95 -4.59
N GLU A 127 -7.26 -1.59 -5.76
CA GLU A 127 -8.62 -1.06 -5.92
C GLU A 127 -9.67 -2.16 -5.66
N GLY A 128 -10.91 -1.72 -5.37
CA GLY A 128 -12.03 -2.61 -5.07
C GLY A 128 -12.15 -2.97 -3.59
N ASP A 129 -13.26 -3.63 -3.22
CA ASP A 129 -13.66 -3.89 -1.84
C ASP A 129 -13.29 -5.30 -1.35
N GLU A 130 -12.83 -6.16 -2.25
CA GLU A 130 -12.47 -7.55 -1.91
C GLU A 130 -11.23 -7.59 -1.02
N PHE A 131 -11.32 -8.31 0.10
CA PHE A 131 -10.22 -8.44 1.06
C PHE A 131 -9.15 -9.45 0.64
N ILE A 132 -9.41 -10.29 -0.37
CA ILE A 132 -8.47 -11.26 -0.94
C ILE A 132 -8.37 -11.08 -2.45
N SER A 133 -7.17 -11.06 -2.98
CA SER A 133 -6.91 -11.03 -4.42
C SER A 133 -5.87 -12.08 -4.80
N ARG A 134 -6.06 -12.73 -5.96
CA ARG A 134 -5.15 -13.73 -6.50
C ARG A 134 -4.65 -13.30 -7.86
N HIS A 135 -3.33 -13.35 -8.03
CA HIS A 135 -2.66 -12.90 -9.24
C HIS A 135 -1.86 -14.04 -9.84
N LEU A 136 -2.06 -14.27 -11.13
CA LEU A 136 -1.47 -15.36 -11.90
C LEU A 136 -0.81 -14.81 -13.16
N ILE A 137 0.13 -15.56 -13.72
CA ILE A 137 0.66 -15.29 -15.06
C ILE A 137 -0.26 -15.95 -16.07
N LEU A 138 -1.00 -15.14 -16.84
CA LEU A 138 -1.98 -15.63 -17.79
C LEU A 138 -1.55 -15.29 -19.22
N ASN A 139 -1.87 -16.18 -20.16
CA ASN A 139 -1.82 -15.89 -21.59
C ASN A 139 -2.84 -14.78 -21.90
N LYS A 140 -2.36 -13.69 -22.52
CA LYS A 140 -3.15 -12.48 -22.75
C LYS A 140 -4.37 -12.71 -23.65
N GLU A 141 -4.22 -13.60 -24.63
CA GLU A 141 -5.26 -13.86 -25.64
C GLU A 141 -6.28 -14.91 -25.15
N THR A 142 -5.80 -15.96 -24.45
CA THR A 142 -6.65 -17.11 -24.07
C THR A 142 -7.12 -17.05 -22.63
N LEU A 143 -6.52 -16.18 -21.80
CA LEU A 143 -6.67 -16.09 -20.34
C LEU A 143 -6.36 -17.42 -19.60
N LYS A 144 -5.64 -18.34 -20.24
CA LYS A 144 -5.18 -19.59 -19.62
C LYS A 144 -3.86 -19.38 -18.88
N GLN A 145 -3.66 -20.12 -17.82
CA GLN A 145 -2.42 -20.16 -17.06
C GLN A 145 -1.50 -21.21 -17.64
N ASP A 146 -0.74 -20.86 -18.69
CA ASP A 146 0.27 -21.74 -19.31
C ASP A 146 1.58 -21.73 -18.50
N LEU A 147 1.88 -20.64 -17.78
CA LEU A 147 3.02 -20.48 -16.88
C LEU A 147 2.54 -20.52 -15.42
N SER A 148 2.58 -21.72 -14.82
CA SER A 148 1.90 -21.99 -13.55
C SER A 148 2.78 -21.93 -12.31
N ASP A 149 4.08 -21.60 -12.45
CA ASP A 149 5.04 -21.71 -11.35
C ASP A 149 5.01 -20.56 -10.36
N PHE A 150 4.31 -19.47 -10.68
CA PHE A 150 4.11 -18.33 -9.78
C PHE A 150 2.64 -18.09 -9.50
N GLU A 151 2.33 -17.96 -8.21
CA GLU A 151 1.02 -17.52 -7.73
C GLU A 151 1.20 -16.55 -6.58
N PHE A 152 0.46 -15.44 -6.62
CA PHE A 152 0.48 -14.42 -5.59
C PHE A 152 -0.92 -14.24 -5.02
N THR A 153 -1.05 -14.36 -3.70
CA THR A 153 -2.29 -14.07 -2.99
C THR A 153 -2.04 -12.95 -1.99
N PHE A 154 -2.88 -11.92 -2.05
CA PHE A 154 -2.83 -10.82 -1.10
C PHE A 154 -4.13 -10.78 -0.28
N ILE A 155 -3.96 -10.55 1.03
CA ILE A 155 -5.04 -10.37 1.99
C ILE A 155 -4.91 -8.99 2.60
N GLU A 156 -5.91 -8.14 2.38
CA GLU A 156 -5.96 -6.76 2.86
C GLU A 156 -6.87 -6.68 4.09
N LEU A 157 -6.27 -6.75 5.29
CA LEU A 157 -7.00 -6.82 6.56
C LEU A 157 -7.95 -5.65 6.78
N LYS A 158 -7.66 -4.47 6.22
CA LYS A 158 -8.54 -3.29 6.33
C LYS A 158 -9.86 -3.44 5.58
N LYS A 159 -9.90 -4.27 4.54
CA LYS A 159 -11.13 -4.56 3.78
C LYS A 159 -11.98 -5.65 4.40
N PHE A 160 -11.43 -6.44 5.34
CA PHE A 160 -12.17 -7.48 6.04
C PHE A 160 -12.94 -6.87 7.22
N ASN A 161 -14.27 -6.79 7.12
CA ASN A 161 -15.13 -6.10 8.08
C ASN A 161 -16.17 -7.03 8.72
N LYS A 162 -15.94 -8.35 8.68
CA LYS A 162 -16.85 -9.33 9.31
C LYS A 162 -16.65 -9.39 10.82
N GLU A 163 -17.77 -9.45 11.53
CA GLU A 163 -17.81 -9.70 12.97
C GLU A 163 -17.79 -11.22 13.26
N LEU A 164 -17.63 -11.58 14.53
CA LEU A 164 -17.44 -12.96 14.98
C LEU A 164 -18.59 -13.90 14.58
N ASP A 165 -19.83 -13.42 14.60
CA ASP A 165 -21.05 -14.18 14.28
C ASP A 165 -21.26 -14.34 12.76
N GLU A 166 -20.54 -13.56 11.95
CA GLU A 166 -20.58 -13.60 10.49
C GLU A 166 -19.55 -14.55 9.87
N LEU A 167 -18.64 -15.12 10.68
CA LEU A 167 -17.55 -15.99 10.21
C LEU A 167 -18.08 -17.37 9.78
N GLN A 168 -18.04 -17.65 8.49
CA GLN A 168 -18.55 -18.90 7.92
C GLN A 168 -17.42 -19.86 7.51
N THR A 169 -16.31 -19.35 7.02
CA THR A 169 -15.22 -20.15 6.44
C THR A 169 -13.98 -20.17 7.33
N LEU A 170 -13.15 -21.21 7.14
CA LEU A 170 -11.86 -21.32 7.84
C LEU A 170 -10.95 -20.12 7.52
N LEU A 171 -10.98 -19.63 6.27
CA LEU A 171 -10.26 -18.44 5.85
C LEU A 171 -10.68 -17.19 6.66
N GLU A 172 -11.99 -16.95 6.76
CA GLU A 172 -12.52 -15.81 7.51
C GLU A 172 -12.13 -15.88 9.00
N LYS A 173 -12.13 -17.08 9.58
CA LYS A 173 -11.67 -17.29 10.95
C LYS A 173 -10.19 -16.97 11.13
N TRP A 174 -9.31 -17.38 10.20
CA TRP A 174 -7.90 -17.04 10.24
C TRP A 174 -7.66 -15.54 10.07
N ILE A 175 -8.36 -14.90 9.15
CA ILE A 175 -8.23 -13.44 8.95
C ILE A 175 -8.72 -12.69 10.19
N TYR A 176 -9.85 -13.12 10.78
CA TYR A 176 -10.35 -12.53 12.01
C TYR A 176 -9.35 -12.66 13.16
N PHE A 177 -8.77 -13.87 13.33
CA PHE A 177 -7.73 -14.10 14.33
C PHE A 177 -6.53 -13.15 14.13
N ILE A 178 -5.98 -13.09 12.91
CA ILE A 178 -4.83 -12.23 12.62
C ILE A 178 -5.16 -10.75 12.86
N LYS A 179 -6.35 -10.32 12.49
CA LYS A 179 -6.78 -8.92 12.63
C LYS A 179 -7.08 -8.52 14.07
N ASN A 180 -7.69 -9.39 14.86
CA ASN A 180 -8.38 -9.01 16.10
C ASN A 180 -7.94 -9.73 17.36
N ALA A 181 -7.06 -10.74 17.32
CA ALA A 181 -6.71 -11.55 18.51
C ALA A 181 -6.23 -10.69 19.69
N ASN A 182 -5.48 -9.64 19.43
CA ASN A 182 -4.97 -8.73 20.48
C ASN A 182 -6.07 -7.94 21.22
N ASN A 183 -7.27 -7.84 20.65
CA ASN A 183 -8.43 -7.18 21.26
C ASN A 183 -9.31 -8.15 22.06
N LEU A 184 -9.02 -9.44 21.99
CA LEU A 184 -9.77 -10.48 22.69
C LEU A 184 -9.19 -10.73 24.08
N THR A 185 -10.06 -11.02 25.05
CA THR A 185 -9.68 -11.39 26.43
C THR A 185 -9.93 -12.86 26.74
N ILE A 186 -10.75 -13.52 25.92
CA ILE A 186 -11.06 -14.95 25.97
C ILE A 186 -11.08 -15.49 24.54
N ILE A 187 -10.88 -16.78 24.38
CA ILE A 187 -11.03 -17.45 23.08
C ILE A 187 -12.52 -17.50 22.75
N PRO A 188 -12.97 -16.98 21.61
CA PRO A 188 -14.38 -17.06 21.21
C PRO A 188 -14.80 -18.50 20.88
N SER A 189 -16.06 -18.83 21.15
CA SER A 189 -16.61 -20.20 20.96
C SER A 189 -16.51 -20.68 19.51
N GLN A 190 -16.52 -19.78 18.53
CA GLN A 190 -16.37 -20.08 17.10
C GLN A 190 -15.06 -20.80 16.73
N PHE A 191 -14.07 -20.77 17.64
CA PHE A 191 -12.75 -21.38 17.45
C PHE A 191 -12.57 -22.68 18.25
N TYR A 192 -13.51 -23.06 19.14
CA TYR A 192 -13.31 -24.18 20.09
C TYR A 192 -13.16 -25.55 19.43
N ASP A 193 -13.79 -25.77 18.30
CA ASP A 193 -13.79 -27.08 17.62
C ASP A 193 -12.60 -27.27 16.67
N ILE A 194 -11.71 -26.27 16.57
CA ILE A 194 -10.57 -26.29 15.64
C ILE A 194 -9.28 -26.26 16.48
N VAL A 195 -8.53 -27.35 16.45
CA VAL A 195 -7.33 -27.55 17.29
C VAL A 195 -6.26 -26.50 16.99
N GLU A 196 -6.07 -26.17 15.72
CA GLU A 196 -5.06 -25.22 15.26
C GLU A 196 -5.31 -23.82 15.82
N PHE A 197 -6.58 -23.40 16.02
CA PHE A 197 -6.86 -22.12 16.68
C PHE A 197 -6.57 -22.17 18.17
N LYS A 198 -6.88 -23.27 18.86
CA LYS A 198 -6.50 -23.39 20.29
C LYS A 198 -5.01 -23.25 20.45
N GLU A 199 -4.23 -23.94 19.65
CA GLU A 199 -2.78 -23.87 19.67
C GLU A 199 -2.27 -22.47 19.30
N ALA A 200 -2.87 -21.81 18.29
CA ALA A 200 -2.52 -20.45 17.92
C ALA A 200 -2.79 -19.44 19.04
N PHE A 201 -3.92 -19.54 19.71
CA PHE A 201 -4.25 -18.72 20.88
C PHE A 201 -3.35 -19.01 22.09
N ASP A 202 -2.99 -20.26 22.32
CA ASP A 202 -2.06 -20.66 23.39
C ASP A 202 -0.68 -20.02 23.15
N ILE A 203 -0.17 -20.07 21.92
CA ILE A 203 1.09 -19.43 21.55
C ILE A 203 0.98 -17.90 21.65
N ALA A 204 -0.15 -17.32 21.26
CA ALA A 204 -0.38 -15.88 21.34
C ALA A 204 -0.57 -15.38 22.77
N THR A 205 -0.81 -16.26 23.75
CA THR A 205 -1.02 -15.87 25.16
C THR A 205 0.27 -15.31 25.76
N GLN A 206 0.31 -13.99 26.01
CA GLN A 206 1.53 -13.29 26.46
C GLN A 206 2.11 -13.81 27.79
N THR A 207 1.27 -14.33 28.68
CA THR A 207 1.73 -14.88 29.96
C THR A 207 2.55 -16.16 29.82
N THR A 208 2.55 -16.80 28.66
CA THR A 208 3.36 -17.99 28.38
C THR A 208 4.73 -17.64 27.78
N TRP A 209 4.97 -16.37 27.46
CA TRP A 209 6.21 -15.89 26.86
C TRP A 209 7.27 -15.65 27.95
N ASP A 210 8.52 -15.95 27.63
CA ASP A 210 9.61 -15.62 28.55
C ASP A 210 9.87 -14.10 28.58
N LYS A 211 10.64 -13.65 29.56
CA LYS A 211 10.93 -12.23 29.77
C LYS A 211 11.60 -11.58 28.55
N LYS A 212 12.53 -12.31 27.91
CA LYS A 212 13.26 -11.81 26.74
C LYS A 212 12.35 -11.66 25.51
N GLU A 213 11.46 -12.63 25.30
CA GLU A 213 10.45 -12.57 24.24
C GLU A 213 9.52 -11.37 24.43
N MET A 214 9.07 -11.13 25.67
CA MET A 214 8.23 -9.97 25.99
C MET A 214 8.97 -8.65 25.77
N GLU A 215 10.22 -8.54 26.21
CA GLU A 215 11.03 -7.33 25.97
C GLU A 215 11.20 -7.04 24.48
N VAL A 216 11.46 -8.06 23.66
CA VAL A 216 11.57 -7.90 22.20
C VAL A 216 10.22 -7.51 21.56
N TYR A 217 9.13 -8.14 22.00
CA TYR A 217 7.78 -7.85 21.52
C TYR A 217 7.38 -6.40 21.82
N GLU A 218 7.58 -5.95 23.05
CA GLU A 218 7.30 -4.59 23.48
C GLU A 218 8.17 -3.57 22.74
N TYR A 219 9.47 -3.85 22.58
CA TYR A 219 10.37 -3.02 21.79
C TYR A 219 9.92 -2.87 20.34
N MET A 220 9.52 -3.97 19.69
CA MET A 220 9.01 -3.93 18.31
C MET A 220 7.70 -3.14 18.21
N ALA A 221 6.80 -3.29 19.18
CA ALA A 221 5.56 -2.54 19.24
C ALA A 221 5.82 -1.02 19.39
N LEU A 222 6.73 -0.65 20.29
CA LEU A 222 7.13 0.74 20.50
C LEU A 222 7.79 1.33 19.27
N LYS A 223 8.75 0.63 18.68
CA LYS A 223 9.39 1.07 17.42
C LYS A 223 8.38 1.28 16.29
N ALA A 224 7.41 0.37 16.14
CA ALA A 224 6.35 0.52 15.15
C ALA A 224 5.49 1.76 15.40
N PHE A 225 5.20 2.07 16.67
CA PHE A 225 4.47 3.27 17.08
C PHE A 225 5.25 4.55 16.76
N ASP A 226 6.54 4.59 17.11
CA ASP A 226 7.41 5.75 16.85
C ASP A 226 7.53 6.05 15.34
N GLU A 227 7.68 5.04 14.52
CA GLU A 227 7.73 5.20 13.06
C GLU A 227 6.40 5.70 12.47
N ILE A 228 5.25 5.27 13.02
CA ILE A 228 3.93 5.78 12.62
C ILE A 228 3.82 7.26 12.95
N ASN A 229 4.25 7.66 14.14
CA ASN A 229 4.23 9.05 14.58
C ASN A 229 5.16 9.92 13.74
N ALA A 230 6.39 9.45 13.46
CA ALA A 230 7.33 10.15 12.60
C ALA A 230 6.77 10.37 11.18
N THR A 231 6.18 9.33 10.58
CA THR A 231 5.54 9.41 9.26
C THR A 231 4.36 10.39 9.27
N ARG A 232 3.51 10.34 10.30
CA ARG A 232 2.36 11.26 10.45
C ARG A 232 2.82 12.71 10.59
N THR A 233 3.87 12.94 11.36
CA THR A 233 4.47 14.27 11.51
C THR A 233 5.00 14.78 10.18
N ALA A 234 5.78 13.98 9.46
CA ALA A 234 6.31 14.36 8.15
C ALA A 234 5.22 14.71 7.12
N ILE A 235 4.12 13.91 7.09
CA ILE A 235 2.96 14.20 6.22
C ILE A 235 2.29 15.52 6.59
N ASN A 236 2.11 15.78 7.89
CA ASN A 236 1.49 17.02 8.35
C ASN A 236 2.36 18.24 8.01
N THR A 237 3.68 18.15 8.23
CA THR A 237 4.63 19.21 7.88
C THR A 237 4.60 19.49 6.38
N ALA A 238 4.73 18.46 5.53
CA ALA A 238 4.66 18.63 4.07
C ALA A 238 3.33 19.23 3.59
N LYS A 239 2.22 18.89 4.27
CA LYS A 239 0.90 19.46 3.96
C LYS A 239 0.80 20.94 4.36
N GLU A 240 1.40 21.33 5.47
CA GLU A 240 1.46 22.73 5.92
C GLU A 240 2.33 23.55 4.98
N GLU A 241 3.53 23.06 4.64
CA GLU A 241 4.45 23.69 3.68
C GLU A 241 3.77 23.89 2.32
N GLY A 242 3.19 22.86 1.72
CA GLY A 242 2.48 22.99 0.43
C GLY A 242 1.25 23.90 0.47
N ARG A 243 0.61 24.04 1.66
CA ARG A 243 -0.47 25.01 1.82
C ARG A 243 0.04 26.46 1.90
N GLU A 244 1.18 26.64 2.50
CA GLU A 244 1.83 27.96 2.63
C GLU A 244 2.37 28.43 1.28
N GLU A 245 3.07 27.54 0.54
CA GLU A 245 3.52 27.77 -0.83
C GLU A 245 2.35 28.15 -1.77
N GLY A 246 1.29 27.34 -1.82
CA GLY A 246 0.12 27.63 -2.66
C GLY A 246 -0.63 28.90 -2.26
N ARG A 247 -0.52 29.33 -1.00
CA ARG A 247 -1.07 30.63 -0.56
C ARG A 247 -0.21 31.81 -0.99
N GLU A 248 1.11 31.64 -0.99
CA GLU A 248 2.04 32.67 -1.49
C GLU A 248 1.93 32.82 -3.00
N GLU A 249 1.93 31.71 -3.76
CA GLU A 249 1.73 31.70 -5.21
C GLU A 249 0.40 32.38 -5.60
N GLY A 250 -0.72 31.99 -5.00
CA GLY A 250 -2.01 32.59 -5.30
C GLY A 250 -2.11 34.07 -4.89
N ARG A 251 -1.30 34.52 -3.91
CA ARG A 251 -1.22 35.94 -3.54
C ARG A 251 -0.38 36.74 -4.54
N GLU A 252 0.69 36.16 -5.08
CA GLU A 252 1.48 36.79 -6.12
C GLU A 252 0.72 36.89 -7.43
N GLU A 253 0.08 35.81 -7.87
CA GLU A 253 -0.77 35.78 -9.07
C GLU A 253 -1.90 36.81 -8.99
N GLY A 254 -2.67 36.82 -7.89
CA GLY A 254 -3.75 37.80 -7.70
C GLY A 254 -3.26 39.25 -7.62
N ARG A 255 -2.00 39.48 -7.18
CA ARG A 255 -1.39 40.81 -7.18
C ARG A 255 -0.96 41.25 -8.59
N GLU A 256 -0.44 40.31 -9.40
CA GLU A 256 -0.09 40.59 -10.79
C GLU A 256 -1.34 40.84 -11.65
N GLU A 257 -2.36 39.97 -11.53
CA GLU A 257 -3.64 40.16 -12.22
C GLU A 257 -4.32 41.48 -11.85
N GLY A 258 -4.41 41.80 -10.57
CA GLY A 258 -5.00 43.08 -10.13
C GLY A 258 -4.19 44.30 -10.59
N ARG A 259 -2.87 44.15 -10.80
CA ARG A 259 -2.03 45.23 -11.34
C ARG A 259 -2.20 45.40 -12.85
N GLU A 260 -2.42 44.32 -13.57
CA GLU A 260 -2.72 44.35 -15.02
C GLU A 260 -4.12 44.93 -15.25
N GLU A 261 -5.12 44.45 -14.53
CA GLU A 261 -6.49 44.98 -14.60
C GLU A 261 -6.52 46.51 -14.26
N GLY A 262 -5.82 46.91 -13.22
CA GLY A 262 -5.73 48.35 -12.85
C GLY A 262 -5.09 49.21 -13.95
N ARG A 263 -4.03 48.70 -14.61
CA ARG A 263 -3.40 49.38 -15.74
C ARG A 263 -4.33 49.46 -16.96
N GLU A 264 -5.09 48.42 -17.24
CA GLU A 264 -6.05 48.42 -18.32
C GLU A 264 -7.21 49.40 -18.06
N GLU A 265 -7.72 49.46 -16.83
CA GLU A 265 -8.76 50.44 -16.47
C GLU A 265 -8.25 51.87 -16.56
N GLU A 266 -7.03 52.15 -16.08
CA GLU A 266 -6.44 53.48 -16.23
C GLU A 266 -6.23 53.84 -17.71
N ARG A 267 -5.78 52.92 -18.53
CA ARG A 267 -5.63 53.12 -19.98
C ARG A 267 -6.95 53.44 -20.66
N LYS A 268 -8.03 52.71 -20.33
CA LYS A 268 -9.37 52.95 -20.80
C LYS A 268 -9.87 54.34 -20.43
N LYS A 269 -9.70 54.76 -19.18
CA LYS A 269 -10.07 56.11 -18.72
C LYS A 269 -9.29 57.19 -19.45
N LEU A 270 -8.00 57.00 -19.71
CA LEU A 270 -7.14 57.94 -20.44
C LEU A 270 -7.63 58.11 -21.91
N ILE A 271 -7.97 57.00 -22.60
CA ILE A 271 -8.49 57.02 -23.98
C ILE A 271 -9.77 57.83 -24.06
N ILE A 272 -10.73 57.55 -23.14
CA ILE A 272 -12.03 58.24 -23.12
C ILE A 272 -11.84 59.72 -22.84
N ASN A 273 -11.05 60.08 -21.82
CA ASN A 273 -10.84 61.48 -21.47
C ASN A 273 -10.07 62.27 -22.57
N ALA A 274 -9.05 61.66 -23.18
CA ALA A 274 -8.33 62.32 -24.26
C ALA A 274 -9.23 62.57 -25.47
N TYR A 275 -10.09 61.63 -25.83
CA TYR A 275 -11.05 61.77 -26.91
C TYR A 275 -12.11 62.85 -26.63
N LYS A 276 -12.69 62.88 -25.41
CA LYS A 276 -13.62 63.93 -24.95
C LYS A 276 -13.00 65.33 -25.00
N ASN A 277 -11.71 65.42 -24.78
CA ASN A 277 -10.98 66.71 -24.88
C ASN A 277 -10.57 67.06 -26.31
N GLY A 278 -11.05 66.31 -27.34
CA GLY A 278 -10.85 66.62 -28.75
C GLY A 278 -9.47 66.20 -29.29
N MET A 279 -8.72 65.30 -28.61
CA MET A 279 -7.47 64.78 -29.09
C MET A 279 -7.69 63.82 -30.29
N PRO A 280 -6.96 63.98 -31.38
CA PRO A 280 -7.06 63.04 -32.55
C PRO A 280 -6.68 61.61 -32.18
N THR A 281 -7.36 60.63 -32.75
CA THR A 281 -7.17 59.17 -32.46
C THR A 281 -5.72 58.68 -32.64
N HIS A 282 -5.01 59.16 -33.66
CA HIS A 282 -3.60 58.84 -33.87
C HIS A 282 -2.66 59.37 -32.76
N MET A 283 -3.02 60.51 -32.11
CA MET A 283 -2.27 61.04 -31.00
C MET A 283 -2.60 60.27 -29.71
N ILE A 284 -3.86 59.88 -29.50
CA ILE A 284 -4.27 59.02 -28.39
C ILE A 284 -3.52 57.68 -28.47
N ALA A 285 -3.50 57.04 -29.63
CA ALA A 285 -2.80 55.81 -29.88
C ALA A 285 -1.33 55.86 -29.52
N THR A 286 -0.63 56.92 -29.90
CA THR A 286 0.78 57.16 -29.52
C THR A 286 0.93 57.38 -28.02
N PHE A 287 -0.02 58.04 -27.35
CA PHE A 287 0.06 58.34 -25.91
C PHE A 287 -0.20 57.13 -25.02
N VAL A 288 -1.04 56.20 -25.45
CA VAL A 288 -1.35 54.96 -24.68
C VAL A 288 -0.62 53.74 -25.20
N ASP A 289 0.30 53.89 -26.13
CA ASP A 289 1.11 52.84 -26.75
C ASP A 289 0.23 51.68 -27.32
N MET A 290 -0.74 52.07 -28.18
CA MET A 290 -1.68 51.14 -28.86
C MET A 290 -1.74 51.42 -30.35
N ASP A 291 -2.23 50.46 -31.11
CA ASP A 291 -2.54 50.72 -32.55
C ASP A 291 -3.76 51.64 -32.65
N GLU A 292 -3.75 52.54 -33.62
CA GLU A 292 -4.84 53.50 -33.84
C GLU A 292 -6.19 52.77 -34.13
N LYS A 293 -6.14 51.65 -34.80
CA LYS A 293 -7.31 50.82 -35.06
C LYS A 293 -7.93 50.24 -33.78
N GLU A 294 -7.09 49.83 -32.83
CA GLU A 294 -7.54 49.35 -31.53
C GLU A 294 -8.18 50.46 -30.71
N VAL A 295 -7.60 51.66 -30.73
CA VAL A 295 -8.22 52.87 -30.08
C VAL A 295 -9.55 53.19 -30.72
N MET A 296 -9.68 53.18 -32.07
CA MET A 296 -10.94 53.41 -32.78
C MET A 296 -11.99 52.35 -32.44
N LEU A 297 -11.62 51.07 -32.38
CA LEU A 297 -12.52 50.00 -32.01
C LEU A 297 -13.03 50.16 -30.55
N PHE A 298 -12.12 50.44 -29.61
CA PHE A 298 -12.45 50.67 -28.23
C PHE A 298 -13.44 51.87 -28.07
N LEU A 299 -13.20 52.99 -28.75
CA LEU A 299 -14.12 54.16 -28.70
C LEU A 299 -15.48 53.85 -29.30
N LYS A 300 -15.54 53.00 -30.32
CA LYS A 300 -16.80 52.56 -30.93
C LYS A 300 -17.61 51.65 -30.01
N GLU A 301 -16.97 50.76 -29.27
CA GLU A 301 -17.60 49.86 -28.31
C GLU A 301 -18.08 50.60 -27.07
N ASN A 302 -17.43 51.68 -26.70
CA ASN A 302 -17.74 52.46 -25.48
C ASN A 302 -18.48 53.78 -25.77
N GLN A 303 -19.26 53.88 -26.89
CA GLN A 303 -19.99 55.06 -27.30
C GLN A 303 -20.94 55.61 -26.23
N ASN A 304 -21.51 54.78 -25.39
CA ASN A 304 -22.40 55.16 -24.30
C ASN A 304 -21.70 55.95 -23.19
N GLU A 305 -20.43 55.72 -22.94
CA GLU A 305 -19.61 56.46 -21.98
C GLU A 305 -19.11 57.81 -22.54
N LEU A 306 -19.07 57.93 -23.85
CA LEU A 306 -18.68 59.17 -24.53
C LEU A 306 -19.80 60.22 -24.57
N LEU A 307 -21.04 59.80 -24.37
CA LEU A 307 -22.23 60.67 -24.38
C LEU A 307 -22.63 61.20 -23.01
N GLN A 308 -22.01 60.73 -21.96
CA GLN A 308 -22.11 61.24 -20.58
C GLN A 308 -20.93 62.20 -20.27
#